data_52a24d335a1673b57253aa0614110791
#
_entry.id   52a24d335a1673b57253aa0614110791
#
_cell.length_a   1.000
_cell.length_b   1.000
_cell.length_c   1.000
_cell.angle_alpha   90.00
_cell.angle_beta   90.00
_cell.angle_gamma   90.00
#
_symmetry.space_group_name_H-M   'P 1'
#
loop_
_entity.id
_entity.type
_entity.pdbx_description
1 polymer ?
#
loop_
_entity_poly.entity_id
_entity_poly.type
_entity_poly.pdbx_seq_one_letter_code
_entity_poly.pdbx_strand_id
1 'polypeptide(L)'
;IACSLKLMLLSKTKDFLQLFCSCIFLVGCGFIFALGIEAWIGYVAVIVLLFTALSLVYAPTRSFRVSMRKSSIILLQAFPLAALLFVVVPQFPPLWQMPTSKSNETGLSDSVTPGDIASLARSSDLAFTATFEQRPPLAEQRYWRAMTMEAFDGKTWTISPRRKQAEAQLKTMGRRVAAPSTDASLPPSENYQLIVEPSNQRWLYSLDVSAENTNLDNPEMRRQFNYALRAARPIVGKRAFYLTYYPETPLVSEIYDFDYQLNIQYPTDSNVRTQAWVKQLKANARSEGSIANDILRHFKTSGFSYTLQPDAMPNSPIDTFMFEAKAGFCAHYASAMVFALRVAGIPARMVTGYQGGELLSDNVIQVRQYDAHAWVEALIDGVWVSYDPTSMVAPSRITFGLEQALADFNETRSEGMFKNLNSAELFLSIRGWFRQLDYQWSRLVLGFDNQTQTDLLKKLLGDLTSQKMTFFFLSLLVIVSIFLLVLFFPLRKKSTVPTHQHIYLNAVELVSNFTKVARENKGSTAYFKQVKPFLPTKAASLFNSLTQDFEHALYQSATDESRDSRRQKERAMKDTLAALKKDLKQTKAK
;
A
#
# COMPACT_ATOMS: atom_id res chain seq x y z
N ILE A 1 23.31 -4.01 -10.31
CA ILE A 1 24.68 -4.31 -10.81
C ILE A 1 24.62 -5.15 -12.09
N ALA A 2 24.03 -6.37 -12.10
CA ALA A 2 24.00 -7.23 -13.31
C ALA A 2 23.34 -6.55 -14.53
N CYS A 3 22.18 -5.88 -14.35
CA CYS A 3 21.50 -5.14 -15.41
C CYS A 3 22.32 -3.93 -15.90
N SER A 4 23.00 -3.24 -14.99
CA SER A 4 23.85 -2.10 -15.35
C SER A 4 25.08 -2.52 -16.17
N LEU A 5 25.71 -3.64 -15.80
CA LEU A 5 26.81 -4.23 -16.57
C LEU A 5 26.33 -4.72 -17.96
N LYS A 6 25.13 -5.32 -18.02
CA LYS A 6 24.57 -5.77 -19.30
C LYS A 6 24.18 -4.61 -20.21
N LEU A 7 23.79 -3.47 -19.66
CA LEU A 7 23.54 -2.24 -20.42
C LEU A 7 24.79 -1.76 -21.18
N MET A 8 25.96 -1.90 -20.57
CA MET A 8 27.23 -1.54 -21.21
C MET A 8 27.66 -2.50 -22.33
N LEU A 9 27.13 -3.72 -22.34
CA LEU A 9 27.49 -4.78 -23.30
C LEU A 9 26.42 -4.95 -24.42
N LEU A 10 25.50 -3.99 -24.56
CA LEU A 10 24.46 -4.04 -25.57
C LEU A 10 25.06 -3.89 -26.99
N SER A 11 25.15 -5.01 -27.72
CA SER A 11 25.61 -5.00 -29.11
C SER A 11 24.60 -5.62 -30.07
N LYS A 12 23.73 -6.51 -29.61
CA LYS A 12 22.76 -7.26 -30.44
C LYS A 12 21.35 -7.13 -29.88
N THR A 13 20.33 -7.29 -30.74
CA THR A 13 18.92 -7.31 -30.36
C THR A 13 18.61 -8.37 -29.29
N LYS A 14 19.33 -9.50 -29.30
CA LYS A 14 19.20 -10.54 -28.27
C LYS A 14 19.60 -10.05 -26.88
N ASP A 15 20.67 -9.25 -26.78
CA ASP A 15 21.15 -8.69 -25.52
C ASP A 15 20.13 -7.70 -24.94
N PHE A 16 19.50 -6.91 -25.82
CA PHE A 16 18.42 -6.01 -25.44
C PHE A 16 17.21 -6.77 -24.90
N LEU A 17 16.76 -7.86 -25.57
CA LEU A 17 15.63 -8.66 -25.09
C LEU A 17 15.91 -9.30 -23.73
N GLN A 18 17.12 -9.80 -23.51
CA GLN A 18 17.51 -10.35 -22.20
C GLN A 18 17.46 -9.27 -21.12
N LEU A 19 17.98 -8.06 -21.40
CA LEU A 19 17.92 -6.93 -20.48
C LEU A 19 16.46 -6.53 -20.20
N PHE A 20 15.64 -6.44 -21.26
CA PHE A 20 14.21 -6.14 -21.15
C PHE A 20 13.50 -7.13 -20.23
N CYS A 21 13.66 -8.44 -20.44
CA CYS A 21 13.07 -9.48 -19.58
C CYS A 21 13.56 -9.38 -18.13
N SER A 22 14.88 -9.12 -17.92
CA SER A 22 15.44 -8.94 -16.58
C SER A 22 14.87 -7.71 -15.89
N CYS A 23 14.68 -6.60 -16.60
CA CYS A 23 14.08 -5.39 -16.03
C CYS A 23 12.60 -5.59 -15.70
N ILE A 24 11.81 -6.26 -16.55
CA ILE A 24 10.41 -6.60 -16.24
C ILE A 24 10.33 -7.49 -15.00
N PHE A 25 11.21 -8.50 -14.89
CA PHE A 25 11.29 -9.34 -13.71
C PHE A 25 11.63 -8.53 -12.45
N LEU A 26 12.59 -7.61 -12.52
CA LEU A 26 12.94 -6.73 -11.39
C LEU A 26 11.80 -5.82 -10.99
N VAL A 27 11.04 -5.28 -11.94
CA VAL A 27 9.83 -4.50 -11.65
C VAL A 27 8.79 -5.37 -10.94
N GLY A 28 8.59 -6.61 -11.41
CA GLY A 28 7.72 -7.58 -10.73
C GLY A 28 8.15 -7.87 -9.30
N CYS A 29 9.45 -8.07 -9.07
CA CYS A 29 10.00 -8.19 -7.71
C CYS A 29 9.79 -6.91 -6.89
N GLY A 30 9.92 -5.73 -7.51
CA GLY A 30 9.72 -4.45 -6.84
C GLY A 30 8.32 -4.33 -6.20
N PHE A 31 7.27 -4.81 -6.85
CA PHE A 31 5.91 -4.84 -6.31
C PHE A 31 5.78 -5.67 -5.02
N ILE A 32 6.71 -6.58 -4.74
CA ILE A 32 6.72 -7.36 -3.49
C ILE A 32 7.24 -6.53 -2.32
N PHE A 33 8.17 -5.60 -2.59
CA PHE A 33 8.86 -4.83 -1.54
C PHE A 33 8.24 -3.47 -1.26
N ALA A 34 7.64 -2.83 -2.26
CA ALA A 34 7.08 -1.50 -2.13
C ALA A 34 5.68 -1.45 -2.74
N LEU A 35 4.67 -1.44 -1.87
CA LEU A 35 3.25 -1.48 -2.21
C LEU A 35 2.59 -0.09 -2.22
N GLY A 36 3.30 0.98 -1.84
CA GLY A 36 2.80 2.35 -1.85
C GLY A 36 2.47 2.84 -3.25
N ILE A 37 1.51 3.77 -3.36
CA ILE A 37 1.07 4.34 -4.64
C ILE A 37 2.21 5.01 -5.41
N GLU A 38 3.17 5.61 -4.70
CA GLU A 38 4.35 6.26 -5.30
C GLU A 38 5.21 5.25 -6.05
N ALA A 39 5.49 4.10 -5.42
CA ALA A 39 6.23 3.00 -6.03
C ALA A 39 5.48 2.44 -7.24
N TRP A 40 4.15 2.26 -7.13
CA TRP A 40 3.31 1.77 -8.21
C TRP A 40 3.37 2.70 -9.43
N ILE A 41 3.25 4.02 -9.24
CA ILE A 41 3.40 5.02 -10.32
C ILE A 41 4.80 4.90 -10.95
N GLY A 42 5.84 4.76 -10.15
CA GLY A 42 7.22 4.56 -10.62
C GLY A 42 7.36 3.30 -11.47
N TYR A 43 6.83 2.18 -11.02
CA TYR A 43 6.87 0.91 -11.76
C TYR A 43 6.10 0.98 -13.09
N VAL A 44 4.92 1.60 -13.11
CA VAL A 44 4.15 1.83 -14.34
C VAL A 44 4.94 2.69 -15.32
N ALA A 45 5.58 3.77 -14.85
CA ALA A 45 6.42 4.61 -15.69
C ALA A 45 7.62 3.83 -16.29
N VAL A 46 8.29 3.00 -15.49
CA VAL A 46 9.38 2.13 -15.97
C VAL A 46 8.88 1.13 -17.00
N ILE A 47 7.71 0.50 -16.79
CA ILE A 47 7.11 -0.42 -17.77
C ILE A 47 6.82 0.31 -19.10
N VAL A 48 6.22 1.51 -19.05
CA VAL A 48 5.97 2.33 -20.26
C VAL A 48 7.28 2.61 -21.01
N LEU A 49 8.35 2.98 -20.29
CA LEU A 49 9.66 3.24 -20.90
C LEU A 49 10.27 1.98 -21.51
N LEU A 50 10.19 0.83 -20.85
CA LEU A 50 10.68 -0.45 -21.35
C LEU A 50 9.96 -0.87 -22.65
N PHE A 51 8.62 -0.78 -22.69
CA PHE A 51 7.85 -1.06 -23.90
C PHE A 51 8.10 -0.03 -25.00
N THR A 52 8.36 1.23 -24.65
CA THR A 52 8.75 2.27 -25.61
C THR A 52 10.11 1.95 -26.24
N ALA A 53 11.10 1.56 -25.44
CA ALA A 53 12.40 1.14 -25.90
C ALA A 53 12.29 -0.10 -26.83
N LEU A 54 11.49 -1.09 -26.43
CA LEU A 54 11.21 -2.27 -27.25
C LEU A 54 10.58 -1.87 -28.61
N SER A 55 9.61 -0.96 -28.61
CA SER A 55 8.98 -0.46 -29.84
C SER A 55 9.96 0.24 -30.77
N LEU A 56 10.93 0.98 -30.23
CA LEU A 56 11.95 1.68 -31.02
C LEU A 56 12.99 0.72 -31.59
N VAL A 57 13.35 -0.34 -30.88
CA VAL A 57 14.27 -1.38 -31.41
C VAL A 57 13.67 -2.06 -32.65
N TYR A 58 12.35 -2.35 -32.65
CA TYR A 58 11.69 -2.99 -33.81
C TYR A 58 11.16 -2.01 -34.84
N ALA A 59 11.10 -0.73 -34.57
CA ALA A 59 10.65 0.32 -35.49
C ALA A 59 11.50 1.59 -35.34
N PRO A 60 12.78 1.58 -35.72
CA PRO A 60 13.74 2.66 -35.49
C PRO A 60 13.38 3.99 -36.18
N THR A 61 12.56 3.95 -37.20
CA THR A 61 12.08 5.14 -37.95
C THR A 61 10.99 5.92 -37.20
N ARG A 62 10.45 5.39 -36.10
CA ARG A 62 9.41 6.08 -35.30
C ARG A 62 10.01 7.06 -34.31
N SER A 63 9.32 8.19 -34.12
CA SER A 63 9.72 9.13 -33.07
C SER A 63 9.42 8.56 -31.68
N PHE A 64 10.22 8.93 -30.68
CA PHE A 64 10.06 8.53 -29.28
C PHE A 64 8.64 8.84 -28.74
N ARG A 65 8.12 10.05 -29.01
CA ARG A 65 6.78 10.46 -28.57
C ARG A 65 5.66 9.57 -29.10
N VAL A 66 5.75 9.16 -30.37
CA VAL A 66 4.75 8.27 -30.99
C VAL A 66 4.82 6.86 -30.38
N SER A 67 6.03 6.34 -30.15
CA SER A 67 6.22 5.03 -29.50
C SER A 67 5.75 5.03 -28.07
N MET A 68 6.07 6.07 -27.29
CA MET A 68 5.62 6.24 -25.90
C MET A 68 4.09 6.31 -25.81
N ARG A 69 3.44 7.13 -26.65
CA ARG A 69 1.97 7.19 -26.70
C ARG A 69 1.34 5.81 -27.00
N LYS A 70 1.91 5.05 -27.92
CA LYS A 70 1.41 3.69 -28.23
C LYS A 70 1.59 2.74 -27.06
N SER A 71 2.75 2.72 -26.42
CA SER A 71 3.01 1.90 -25.25
C SER A 71 2.07 2.23 -24.09
N SER A 72 1.82 3.51 -23.83
CA SER A 72 0.85 3.96 -22.83
C SER A 72 -0.58 3.51 -23.15
N ILE A 73 -1.00 3.59 -24.41
CA ILE A 73 -2.34 3.13 -24.83
C ILE A 73 -2.47 1.61 -24.64
N ILE A 74 -1.46 0.81 -25.02
CA ILE A 74 -1.48 -0.64 -24.84
C ILE A 74 -1.57 -0.99 -23.35
N LEU A 75 -0.82 -0.30 -22.49
CA LEU A 75 -0.86 -0.52 -21.05
C LEU A 75 -2.22 -0.15 -20.45
N LEU A 76 -2.79 0.98 -20.90
CA LEU A 76 -4.14 1.40 -20.50
C LEU A 76 -5.21 0.39 -20.94
N GLN A 77 -5.06 -0.22 -22.13
CA GLN A 77 -5.97 -1.28 -22.60
C GLN A 77 -5.82 -2.58 -21.81
N ALA A 78 -4.64 -2.86 -21.23
CA ALA A 78 -4.42 -4.02 -20.37
C ALA A 78 -4.99 -3.83 -18.95
N PHE A 79 -5.20 -2.58 -18.51
CA PHE A 79 -5.64 -2.26 -17.14
C PHE A 79 -7.00 -2.90 -16.75
N PRO A 80 -8.07 -2.86 -17.57
CA PRO A 80 -9.33 -3.52 -17.23
C PRO A 80 -9.19 -5.01 -16.98
N LEU A 81 -8.34 -5.68 -17.79
CA LEU A 81 -8.06 -7.11 -17.60
C LEU A 81 -7.27 -7.35 -16.30
N ALA A 82 -6.27 -6.53 -16.01
CA ALA A 82 -5.52 -6.63 -14.76
C ALA A 82 -6.40 -6.40 -13.53
N ALA A 83 -7.29 -5.41 -13.56
CA ALA A 83 -8.26 -5.14 -12.50
C ALA A 83 -9.23 -6.31 -12.31
N LEU A 84 -9.72 -6.89 -13.40
CA LEU A 84 -10.59 -8.06 -13.34
C LEU A 84 -9.89 -9.26 -12.72
N LEU A 85 -8.64 -9.55 -13.14
CA LEU A 85 -7.85 -10.64 -12.57
C LEU A 85 -7.54 -10.42 -11.09
N PHE A 86 -7.28 -9.18 -10.68
CA PHE A 86 -7.06 -8.84 -9.28
C PHE A 86 -8.27 -9.17 -8.40
N VAL A 87 -9.49 -8.89 -8.89
CA VAL A 87 -10.74 -9.19 -8.17
C VAL A 87 -11.03 -10.69 -8.11
N VAL A 88 -10.67 -11.44 -9.15
CA VAL A 88 -11.12 -12.84 -9.33
C VAL A 88 -10.10 -13.87 -8.85
N VAL A 89 -8.80 -13.59 -9.03
CA VAL A 89 -7.75 -14.54 -8.65
C VAL A 89 -7.63 -14.60 -7.12
N PRO A 90 -7.76 -15.79 -6.47
CA PRO A 90 -7.61 -15.93 -5.03
C PRO A 90 -6.27 -15.37 -4.56
N GLN A 91 -6.29 -14.55 -3.52
CA GLN A 91 -5.09 -13.99 -2.94
C GLN A 91 -4.42 -15.02 -2.04
N PHE A 92 -3.36 -15.66 -2.54
CA PHE A 92 -2.56 -16.59 -1.74
C PHE A 92 -1.62 -15.81 -0.81
N PRO A 93 -1.45 -16.25 0.46
CA PRO A 93 -0.41 -15.71 1.31
C PRO A 93 0.96 -15.95 0.66
N PRO A 94 1.95 -15.06 0.85
CA PRO A 94 3.28 -15.25 0.28
C PRO A 94 3.87 -16.61 0.67
N LEU A 95 4.31 -17.37 -0.33
CA LEU A 95 4.86 -18.72 -0.15
C LEU A 95 6.26 -18.73 0.46
N TRP A 96 6.91 -17.56 0.52
CA TRP A 96 8.25 -17.39 1.10
C TRP A 96 8.26 -16.32 2.17
N GLN A 97 8.95 -16.58 3.27
CA GLN A 97 9.30 -15.57 4.26
C GLN A 97 10.69 -15.04 3.92
N MET A 98 10.81 -13.76 3.63
CA MET A 98 12.13 -13.15 3.44
C MET A 98 12.87 -13.09 4.77
N PRO A 99 14.17 -13.48 4.82
CA PRO A 99 15.00 -13.20 5.98
C PRO A 99 15.17 -11.67 6.06
N THR A 100 14.53 -11.06 7.04
CA THR A 100 14.71 -9.64 7.31
C THR A 100 15.99 -9.43 8.08
N SER A 101 16.87 -8.59 7.56
CA SER A 101 18.04 -8.14 8.31
C SER A 101 17.58 -7.41 9.58
N LYS A 102 18.18 -7.74 10.73
CA LYS A 102 17.88 -7.13 12.04
C LYS A 102 17.97 -5.60 12.11
N SER A 103 18.44 -4.94 11.05
CA SER A 103 18.68 -3.49 11.02
C SER A 103 17.44 -2.63 10.71
N ASN A 104 16.28 -3.23 10.43
CA ASN A 104 15.05 -2.49 10.07
C ASN A 104 13.90 -2.78 11.04
N GLU A 105 14.16 -2.96 12.33
CA GLU A 105 13.10 -2.93 13.34
C GLU A 105 12.67 -1.48 13.55
N THR A 106 11.72 -1.03 12.75
CA THR A 106 11.05 0.27 12.93
C THR A 106 9.86 0.06 13.84
N GLY A 107 9.79 0.81 14.93
CA GLY A 107 8.65 0.78 15.86
C GLY A 107 9.01 0.37 17.28
N LEU A 108 7.98 0.06 18.07
CA LEU A 108 8.11 -0.30 19.48
C LEU A 108 8.86 -1.63 19.67
N SER A 109 9.79 -1.63 20.63
CA SER A 109 10.57 -2.82 21.03
C SER A 109 9.87 -3.57 22.19
N ASP A 110 10.23 -4.85 22.40
CA ASP A 110 9.79 -5.66 23.55
C ASP A 110 10.57 -5.35 24.86
N SER A 111 11.45 -4.35 24.81
CA SER A 111 12.11 -3.72 25.94
C SER A 111 12.06 -2.21 25.80
N VAL A 112 11.93 -1.51 26.90
CA VAL A 112 11.89 -0.04 26.95
C VAL A 112 12.90 0.45 27.99
N THR A 113 13.98 1.02 27.50
CA THR A 113 14.80 1.93 28.28
C THR A 113 14.34 3.37 28.05
N PRO A 114 14.57 4.27 29.00
CA PRO A 114 14.14 5.65 28.83
C PRO A 114 14.65 6.34 27.55
N GLY A 115 15.68 5.85 26.85
CA GLY A 115 16.16 6.40 25.57
C GLY A 115 15.41 5.92 24.32
N ASP A 116 14.75 4.79 24.37
CA ASP A 116 14.23 4.09 23.16
C ASP A 116 13.02 4.82 22.57
N ILE A 117 12.06 5.24 23.41
CA ILE A 117 10.87 5.99 22.96
C ILE A 117 11.26 7.37 22.39
N ALA A 118 12.31 8.00 22.93
CA ALA A 118 12.80 9.27 22.40
C ALA A 118 13.32 9.16 20.97
N SER A 119 13.88 8.02 20.58
CA SER A 119 14.31 7.78 19.20
C SER A 119 13.12 7.65 18.24
N LEU A 120 12.05 6.98 18.65
CA LEU A 120 10.81 6.86 17.88
C LEU A 120 10.11 8.21 17.73
N ALA A 121 10.09 9.01 18.78
CA ALA A 121 9.50 10.35 18.78
C ALA A 121 10.14 11.34 17.79
N ARG A 122 11.27 10.98 17.16
CA ARG A 122 11.94 11.76 16.11
C ARG A 122 11.58 11.30 14.70
N SER A 123 10.93 10.16 14.52
CA SER A 123 10.54 9.65 13.21
C SER A 123 9.13 10.08 12.84
N SER A 124 8.98 10.69 11.66
CA SER A 124 7.69 11.04 11.07
C SER A 124 7.07 9.90 10.23
N ASP A 125 7.66 8.71 10.24
CA ASP A 125 7.16 7.57 9.49
C ASP A 125 5.78 7.15 9.99
N LEU A 126 4.93 6.69 9.08
CA LEU A 126 3.61 6.18 9.43
C LEU A 126 3.77 4.86 10.20
N ALA A 127 3.08 4.72 11.32
CA ALA A 127 3.01 3.48 12.08
C ALA A 127 1.81 2.64 11.64
N PHE A 128 0.64 3.28 11.58
CA PHE A 128 -0.60 2.63 11.12
C PHE A 128 -1.67 3.68 10.76
N THR A 129 -2.72 3.21 10.10
CA THR A 129 -3.94 3.99 9.85
C THR A 129 -5.15 3.23 10.41
N ALA A 130 -6.02 3.93 11.14
CA ALA A 130 -7.27 3.39 11.66
C ALA A 130 -8.45 4.05 10.95
N THR A 131 -9.37 3.24 10.43
CA THR A 131 -10.59 3.70 9.74
C THR A 131 -11.80 3.19 10.47
N PHE A 132 -12.59 4.09 11.03
CA PHE A 132 -13.80 3.79 11.78
C PHE A 132 -15.02 3.73 10.87
N GLU A 133 -16.00 2.91 11.21
CA GLU A 133 -17.30 2.92 10.54
C GLU A 133 -18.10 4.18 10.90
N GLN A 134 -17.92 4.67 12.12
CA GLN A 134 -18.51 5.89 12.63
C GLN A 134 -17.42 6.94 12.94
N ARG A 135 -17.74 7.93 13.79
CA ARG A 135 -16.75 8.92 14.23
C ARG A 135 -15.76 8.29 15.19
N PRO A 136 -14.45 8.55 15.02
CA PRO A 136 -13.45 8.06 15.95
C PRO A 136 -13.58 8.73 17.32
N PRO A 137 -13.05 8.08 18.37
CA PRO A 137 -12.96 8.69 19.71
C PRO A 137 -12.23 10.04 19.69
N LEU A 138 -12.43 10.86 20.70
CA LEU A 138 -11.69 12.13 20.87
C LEU A 138 -10.18 11.88 20.99
N ALA A 139 -9.35 12.85 20.61
CA ALA A 139 -7.89 12.70 20.62
C ALA A 139 -7.35 12.25 21.99
N GLU A 140 -7.93 12.78 23.07
CA GLU A 140 -7.58 12.46 24.46
C GLU A 140 -7.90 11.02 24.86
N GLN A 141 -8.81 10.34 24.15
CA GLN A 141 -9.22 8.96 24.39
C GLN A 141 -8.48 7.95 23.52
N ARG A 142 -7.62 8.40 22.57
CA ARG A 142 -6.95 7.56 21.61
C ARG A 142 -5.64 7.00 22.15
N TYR A 143 -5.73 6.09 23.11
CA TYR A 143 -4.60 5.31 23.61
C TYR A 143 -4.55 3.97 22.86
N TRP A 144 -3.60 3.85 21.94
CA TRP A 144 -3.40 2.68 21.08
C TRP A 144 -2.42 1.73 21.74
N ARG A 145 -2.93 0.80 22.51
CA ARG A 145 -2.15 -0.21 23.22
C ARG A 145 -1.43 -1.13 22.25
N ALA A 146 -0.12 -1.34 22.43
CA ALA A 146 0.67 -2.34 21.74
C ALA A 146 1.03 -3.50 22.68
N MET A 147 1.57 -3.19 23.86
CA MET A 147 2.02 -4.19 24.82
C MET A 147 2.07 -3.63 26.24
N THR A 148 2.17 -4.54 27.22
CA THR A 148 2.40 -4.20 28.62
C THR A 148 3.78 -4.66 29.07
N MET A 149 4.48 -3.81 29.82
CA MET A 149 5.78 -4.06 30.41
C MET A 149 5.63 -4.30 31.90
N GLU A 150 5.98 -5.49 32.38
CA GLU A 150 5.69 -5.93 33.74
C GLU A 150 6.97 -6.20 34.55
N ALA A 151 8.08 -6.57 33.89
CA ALA A 151 9.36 -6.79 34.55
C ALA A 151 10.24 -5.53 34.48
N PHE A 152 10.81 -5.16 35.63
CA PHE A 152 11.69 -4.01 35.77
C PHE A 152 12.98 -4.41 36.49
N ASP A 153 14.12 -4.16 35.93
CA ASP A 153 15.45 -4.49 36.46
C ASP A 153 16.11 -3.32 37.24
N GLY A 154 15.42 -2.22 37.39
CA GLY A 154 15.92 -0.97 37.96
C GLY A 154 16.22 0.11 36.92
N LYS A 155 16.28 -0.24 35.62
CA LYS A 155 16.56 0.67 34.53
C LYS A 155 15.67 0.42 33.31
N THR A 156 15.48 -0.85 32.97
CA THR A 156 14.79 -1.29 31.74
C THR A 156 13.48 -1.99 32.08
N TRP A 157 12.43 -1.66 31.36
CA TRP A 157 11.16 -2.36 31.40
C TRP A 157 11.08 -3.40 30.27
N THR A 158 10.59 -4.60 30.57
CA THR A 158 10.42 -5.68 29.59
C THR A 158 9.11 -6.41 29.81
N ILE A 159 8.64 -7.12 28.78
CA ILE A 159 7.55 -8.09 28.94
C ILE A 159 8.06 -9.23 29.83
N SER A 160 7.37 -9.49 30.94
CA SER A 160 7.80 -10.52 31.88
C SER A 160 7.94 -11.90 31.19
N PRO A 161 9.05 -12.64 31.42
CA PRO A 161 9.19 -14.03 30.98
C PRO A 161 8.06 -14.93 31.50
N ARG A 162 7.58 -14.69 32.72
CA ARG A 162 6.44 -15.42 33.30
C ARG A 162 5.15 -15.18 32.52
N ARG A 163 4.91 -13.93 32.05
CA ARG A 163 3.79 -13.60 31.15
C ARG A 163 3.92 -14.34 29.82
N LYS A 164 5.09 -14.28 29.18
CA LYS A 164 5.34 -14.99 27.92
C LYS A 164 5.07 -16.49 28.04
N GLN A 165 5.48 -17.10 29.15
CA GLN A 165 5.26 -18.53 29.43
C GLN A 165 3.77 -18.84 29.68
N ALA A 166 3.07 -18.04 30.50
CA ALA A 166 1.65 -18.23 30.78
C ALA A 166 0.81 -18.11 29.51
N GLU A 167 1.05 -17.10 28.67
CA GLU A 167 0.37 -16.93 27.38
C GLU A 167 0.63 -18.10 26.41
N ALA A 168 1.85 -18.66 26.42
CA ALA A 168 2.18 -19.83 25.63
C ALA A 168 1.41 -21.08 26.09
N GLN A 169 1.32 -21.31 27.41
CA GLN A 169 0.58 -22.42 28.00
C GLN A 169 -0.94 -22.33 27.69
N LEU A 170 -1.51 -21.15 27.87
CA LEU A 170 -2.94 -20.91 27.58
C LEU A 170 -3.24 -21.11 26.08
N LYS A 171 -2.31 -20.76 25.21
CA LYS A 171 -2.42 -21.06 23.78
C LYS A 171 -2.45 -22.55 23.49
N THR A 172 -1.57 -23.34 24.13
CA THR A 172 -1.52 -24.80 23.94
C THR A 172 -2.77 -25.50 24.49
N MET A 173 -3.39 -24.96 25.53
CA MET A 173 -4.65 -25.44 26.11
C MET A 173 -5.89 -25.06 25.27
N GLY A 174 -5.71 -24.36 24.15
CA GLY A 174 -6.81 -23.89 23.32
C GLY A 174 -7.69 -22.80 23.98
N ARG A 175 -7.27 -22.28 25.14
CA ARG A 175 -8.01 -21.23 25.83
C ARG A 175 -7.92 -19.93 25.04
N ARG A 176 -9.07 -19.39 24.64
CA ARG A 176 -9.20 -18.06 24.03
C ARG A 176 -9.76 -17.11 25.10
N VAL A 177 -9.23 -15.90 25.11
CA VAL A 177 -9.85 -14.81 25.86
C VAL A 177 -11.16 -14.47 25.17
N ALA A 178 -12.27 -14.59 25.87
CA ALA A 178 -13.60 -14.29 25.30
C ALA A 178 -13.67 -12.82 24.89
N ALA A 179 -14.45 -12.51 23.85
CA ALA A 179 -14.82 -11.13 23.59
C ALA A 179 -15.54 -10.58 24.82
N PRO A 180 -15.38 -9.28 25.13
CA PRO A 180 -16.10 -8.67 26.23
C PRO A 180 -17.60 -8.90 26.05
N SER A 181 -18.31 -9.22 27.14
CA SER A 181 -19.77 -9.25 27.14
C SER A 181 -20.28 -7.82 26.92
N THR A 182 -21.12 -7.63 25.91
CA THR A 182 -21.83 -6.36 25.74
C THR A 182 -22.86 -6.21 26.86
N ASP A 183 -22.60 -5.33 27.79
CA ASP A 183 -23.59 -4.87 28.75
C ASP A 183 -24.43 -3.78 28.07
N ALA A 184 -25.76 -3.90 28.15
CA ALA A 184 -26.68 -2.93 27.55
C ALA A 184 -26.57 -1.52 28.18
N SER A 185 -25.89 -1.38 29.30
CA SER A 185 -25.61 -0.10 29.94
C SER A 185 -24.38 0.63 29.37
N LEU A 186 -23.55 -0.07 28.58
CA LEU A 186 -22.35 0.50 27.97
C LEU A 186 -22.64 1.03 26.55
N PRO A 187 -21.82 1.98 26.07
CA PRO A 187 -21.91 2.42 24.68
C PRO A 187 -21.79 1.25 23.70
N PRO A 188 -22.47 1.32 22.54
CA PRO A 188 -22.38 0.26 21.53
C PRO A 188 -20.95 0.08 21.05
N SER A 189 -20.59 -1.16 20.75
CA SER A 189 -19.30 -1.47 20.14
C SER A 189 -19.15 -0.85 18.76
N GLU A 190 -17.93 -0.45 18.42
CA GLU A 190 -17.59 0.19 17.15
C GLU A 190 -16.57 -0.64 16.36
N ASN A 191 -16.83 -0.81 15.07
CA ASN A 191 -15.90 -1.48 14.18
C ASN A 191 -14.92 -0.50 13.56
N TYR A 192 -13.66 -0.93 13.43
CA TYR A 192 -12.66 -0.18 12.69
C TYR A 192 -11.66 -1.11 11.99
N GLN A 193 -11.15 -0.64 10.87
CA GLN A 193 -10.07 -1.28 10.14
C GLN A 193 -8.74 -0.65 10.55
N LEU A 194 -7.78 -1.48 10.90
CA LEU A 194 -6.41 -1.09 11.23
C LEU A 194 -5.47 -1.52 10.10
N ILE A 195 -4.84 -0.58 9.40
CA ILE A 195 -3.80 -0.85 8.39
C ILE A 195 -2.45 -0.56 9.03
N VAL A 196 -1.66 -1.60 9.27
CA VAL A 196 -0.36 -1.54 9.97
C VAL A 196 0.77 -1.54 8.95
N GLU A 197 1.75 -0.64 9.16
CA GLU A 197 2.98 -0.60 8.37
C GLU A 197 3.93 -1.76 8.76
N PRO A 198 4.86 -2.16 7.87
CA PRO A 198 5.80 -3.24 8.16
C PRO A 198 6.67 -2.93 9.38
N SER A 199 6.61 -3.78 10.40
CA SER A 199 7.38 -3.61 11.65
C SER A 199 8.28 -4.81 11.98
N ASN A 200 8.14 -5.92 11.24
CA ASN A 200 8.72 -7.23 11.57
C ASN A 200 8.29 -7.79 12.93
N GLN A 201 7.38 -7.09 13.63
CA GLN A 201 6.83 -7.48 14.92
C GLN A 201 5.45 -8.12 14.76
N ARG A 202 4.89 -8.59 15.86
CA ARG A 202 3.53 -9.17 15.91
C ARG A 202 2.56 -8.28 16.68
N TRP A 203 3.00 -7.10 17.16
CA TRP A 203 2.15 -6.20 17.91
C TRP A 203 1.11 -5.58 17.00
N LEU A 204 -0.11 -5.50 17.48
CA LEU A 204 -1.18 -4.71 16.89
C LEU A 204 -1.52 -3.57 17.85
N TYR A 205 -2.00 -2.51 17.28
CA TYR A 205 -2.32 -1.28 18.01
C TYR A 205 -3.83 -1.19 18.17
N SER A 206 -4.31 -1.29 19.40
CA SER A 206 -5.75 -1.31 19.66
C SER A 206 -6.14 -0.30 20.73
N LEU A 207 -7.32 0.28 20.58
CA LEU A 207 -7.95 1.03 21.66
C LEU A 207 -8.25 0.09 22.82
N ASP A 208 -8.28 0.62 24.04
CA ASP A 208 -8.38 -0.06 25.32
C ASP A 208 -8.91 -1.50 25.28
N VAL A 209 -10.21 -1.71 25.29
CA VAL A 209 -10.82 -3.02 25.12
C VAL A 209 -11.22 -3.20 23.67
N SER A 210 -10.40 -3.94 22.95
CA SER A 210 -10.69 -4.32 21.57
C SER A 210 -10.57 -5.83 21.39
N ALA A 211 -11.35 -6.37 20.46
CA ALA A 211 -11.32 -7.78 20.10
C ALA A 211 -11.25 -7.93 18.56
N GLU A 212 -10.90 -9.12 18.12
CA GLU A 212 -11.06 -9.52 16.74
C GLU A 212 -12.52 -9.46 16.34
N ASN A 213 -12.81 -8.93 15.15
CA ASN A 213 -14.17 -9.02 14.61
C ASN A 213 -14.46 -10.50 14.28
N THR A 214 -15.35 -11.11 15.06
CA THR A 214 -15.55 -12.57 15.17
C THR A 214 -16.18 -13.23 13.94
N ASN A 215 -16.46 -12.50 12.88
CA ASN A 215 -17.03 -13.05 11.65
C ASN A 215 -16.03 -13.86 10.79
N LEU A 216 -14.82 -14.11 11.31
CA LEU A 216 -13.72 -14.79 10.60
C LEU A 216 -13.48 -16.21 11.13
N ASP A 217 -13.57 -17.22 10.25
CA ASP A 217 -13.28 -18.63 10.57
C ASP A 217 -11.79 -18.91 10.87
N ASN A 218 -10.89 -17.98 10.58
CA ASN A 218 -9.44 -18.14 10.80
C ASN A 218 -8.84 -16.89 11.42
N PRO A 219 -8.61 -16.87 12.75
CA PRO A 219 -8.13 -15.69 13.43
C PRO A 219 -6.71 -15.32 12.99
N GLU A 220 -6.59 -14.19 12.29
CA GLU A 220 -5.30 -13.61 11.90
C GLU A 220 -4.57 -12.95 13.06
N MET A 221 -5.26 -12.74 14.16
CA MET A 221 -4.76 -12.13 15.40
C MET A 221 -5.38 -12.80 16.62
N ARG A 222 -4.84 -12.48 17.79
CA ARG A 222 -5.31 -13.01 19.09
C ARG A 222 -5.20 -11.96 20.17
N ARG A 223 -6.26 -11.81 20.98
CA ARG A 223 -6.22 -11.04 22.23
C ARG A 223 -5.48 -11.83 23.32
N GLN A 224 -4.60 -11.17 24.04
CA GLN A 224 -3.91 -11.68 25.21
C GLN A 224 -4.68 -11.30 26.49
N PHE A 225 -4.34 -11.93 27.64
CA PHE A 225 -4.98 -11.64 28.92
C PHE A 225 -4.68 -10.23 29.45
N ASN A 226 -3.65 -9.58 28.93
CA ASN A 226 -3.32 -8.19 29.22
C ASN A 226 -3.95 -7.18 28.25
N TYR A 227 -4.96 -7.61 27.49
CA TYR A 227 -5.67 -6.83 26.46
C TYR A 227 -4.85 -6.45 25.23
N ALA A 228 -3.57 -6.79 25.16
CA ALA A 228 -2.79 -6.59 23.94
C ALA A 228 -3.25 -7.54 22.82
N LEU A 229 -3.23 -7.05 21.59
CA LEU A 229 -3.50 -7.86 20.41
C LEU A 229 -2.20 -8.27 19.72
N ARG A 230 -2.12 -9.51 19.26
CA ARG A 230 -0.97 -10.03 18.53
C ARG A 230 -1.40 -10.68 17.22
N ALA A 231 -0.75 -10.29 16.12
CA ALA A 231 -0.89 -10.97 14.84
C ALA A 231 -0.36 -12.41 14.91
N ALA A 232 -0.98 -13.31 14.16
CA ALA A 232 -0.58 -14.71 14.08
C ALA A 232 0.85 -14.86 13.49
N ARG A 233 1.26 -13.94 12.60
CA ARG A 233 2.58 -13.90 11.94
C ARG A 233 3.20 -12.51 12.07
N PRO A 234 4.53 -12.38 11.99
CA PRO A 234 5.19 -11.07 11.91
C PRO A 234 4.66 -10.22 10.74
N ILE A 235 4.56 -8.92 10.95
CA ILE A 235 4.06 -7.96 9.96
C ILE A 235 5.24 -7.50 9.11
N VAL A 236 5.52 -8.26 8.06
CA VAL A 236 6.65 -8.02 7.14
C VAL A 236 6.27 -7.12 5.95
N GLY A 237 4.98 -6.91 5.73
CA GLY A 237 4.40 -6.01 4.72
C GLY A 237 3.22 -5.27 5.31
N LYS A 238 2.78 -4.20 4.65
CA LYS A 238 1.59 -3.45 5.04
C LYS A 238 0.38 -4.41 5.07
N ARG A 239 -0.39 -4.40 6.16
CA ARG A 239 -1.45 -5.38 6.38
C ARG A 239 -2.65 -4.76 7.08
N ALA A 240 -3.85 -5.17 6.67
CA ALA A 240 -5.12 -4.75 7.27
C ALA A 240 -5.62 -5.78 8.30
N PHE A 241 -6.21 -5.29 9.40
CA PHE A 241 -6.89 -6.07 10.43
C PHE A 241 -8.23 -5.41 10.73
N TYR A 242 -9.25 -6.22 11.08
CA TYR A 242 -10.58 -5.74 11.42
C TYR A 242 -10.84 -5.97 12.91
N LEU A 243 -11.15 -4.91 13.61
CA LEU A 243 -11.26 -4.85 15.06
C LEU A 243 -12.63 -4.33 15.47
N THR A 244 -13.13 -4.83 16.59
CA THR A 244 -14.28 -4.27 17.29
C THR A 244 -13.79 -3.63 18.58
N TYR A 245 -14.04 -2.35 18.77
CA TYR A 245 -13.75 -1.57 19.98
C TYR A 245 -14.99 -1.55 20.89
N TYR A 246 -14.76 -1.72 22.17
CA TYR A 246 -15.78 -1.68 23.21
C TYR A 246 -15.52 -0.49 24.14
N PRO A 247 -16.11 0.69 23.84
CA PRO A 247 -15.88 1.91 24.63
C PRO A 247 -16.34 1.72 26.08
N GLU A 248 -15.65 2.40 27.00
CA GLU A 248 -15.97 2.45 28.44
C GLU A 248 -16.06 1.08 29.13
N THR A 249 -15.71 -0.01 28.44
CA THR A 249 -15.67 -1.34 29.04
C THR A 249 -14.49 -1.44 30.01
N PRO A 250 -14.73 -1.84 31.29
CA PRO A 250 -13.65 -1.95 32.26
C PRO A 250 -12.61 -3.00 31.87
N LEU A 251 -11.34 -2.67 32.07
CA LEU A 251 -10.20 -3.58 31.87
C LEU A 251 -10.09 -4.54 33.05
N VAL A 252 -10.98 -5.52 33.18
CA VAL A 252 -11.01 -6.45 34.34
C VAL A 252 -9.85 -7.44 34.24
N SER A 253 -9.15 -7.70 35.34
CA SER A 253 -8.13 -8.74 35.40
C SER A 253 -8.78 -10.12 35.37
N GLU A 254 -8.60 -10.86 34.26
CA GLU A 254 -9.15 -12.22 34.07
C GLU A 254 -8.36 -13.29 34.86
N ILE A 255 -7.16 -12.95 35.33
CA ILE A 255 -6.22 -13.80 36.07
C ILE A 255 -5.62 -13.03 37.27
N TYR A 256 -6.50 -12.54 38.14
CA TYR A 256 -6.18 -11.58 39.20
C TYR A 256 -4.96 -11.93 40.04
N ASP A 257 -4.89 -13.15 40.60
CA ASP A 257 -3.77 -13.56 41.44
C ASP A 257 -2.43 -13.53 40.69
N PHE A 258 -2.43 -13.95 39.43
CA PHE A 258 -1.23 -13.92 38.60
C PHE A 258 -0.84 -12.47 38.29
N ASP A 259 -1.81 -11.64 37.87
CA ASP A 259 -1.59 -10.23 37.58
C ASP A 259 -1.10 -9.47 38.81
N TYR A 260 -1.70 -9.73 39.98
CA TYR A 260 -1.27 -9.15 41.22
C TYR A 260 0.18 -9.48 41.54
N GLN A 261 0.50 -10.78 41.61
CA GLN A 261 1.85 -11.30 41.91
C GLN A 261 2.92 -10.80 40.96
N LEU A 262 2.58 -10.67 39.67
CA LEU A 262 3.51 -10.23 38.66
C LEU A 262 3.80 -8.74 38.74
N ASN A 263 2.77 -7.94 38.98
CA ASN A 263 2.83 -6.48 38.85
C ASN A 263 3.10 -5.72 40.16
N ILE A 264 3.31 -6.46 41.25
CA ILE A 264 3.72 -5.87 42.53
C ILE A 264 5.24 -5.84 42.73
N GLN A 265 5.98 -6.57 41.87
CA GLN A 265 7.43 -6.78 42.03
C GLN A 265 8.22 -5.53 41.61
N TYR A 266 9.20 -5.15 42.43
CA TYR A 266 10.17 -4.10 42.12
C TYR A 266 11.53 -4.43 42.77
N PRO A 267 12.66 -3.94 42.22
CA PRO A 267 13.98 -4.12 42.81
C PRO A 267 14.10 -3.26 44.08
N THR A 268 14.31 -3.93 45.21
CA THR A 268 14.31 -3.30 46.54
C THR A 268 15.60 -2.55 46.85
N ASP A 269 16.67 -2.83 46.13
CA ASP A 269 18.01 -2.24 46.27
C ASP A 269 18.22 -0.99 45.40
N SER A 270 17.23 -0.61 44.59
CA SER A 270 17.31 0.52 43.67
C SER A 270 16.34 1.64 44.05
N ASN A 271 16.65 2.87 43.65
CA ASN A 271 15.77 4.06 43.79
C ASN A 271 15.25 4.27 45.21
N VAL A 272 16.13 4.23 46.21
CA VAL A 272 15.82 4.21 47.65
C VAL A 272 15.14 5.50 48.12
N ARG A 273 15.46 6.65 47.52
CA ARG A 273 14.82 7.94 47.86
C ARG A 273 13.34 7.93 47.47
N THR A 274 13.03 7.39 46.28
CA THR A 274 11.64 7.23 45.85
C THR A 274 10.89 6.27 46.73
N GLN A 275 11.52 5.16 47.16
CA GLN A 275 10.89 4.23 48.12
C GLN A 275 10.56 4.92 49.46
N ALA A 276 11.48 5.73 50.01
CA ALA A 276 11.26 6.47 51.24
C ALA A 276 10.13 7.50 51.07
N TRP A 277 10.11 8.24 50.00
CA TRP A 277 9.07 9.21 49.70
C TRP A 277 7.68 8.54 49.58
N VAL A 278 7.58 7.42 48.88
CA VAL A 278 6.31 6.69 48.73
C VAL A 278 5.81 6.13 50.06
N LYS A 279 6.70 5.65 50.95
CA LYS A 279 6.32 5.19 52.29
C LYS A 279 5.67 6.31 53.10
N GLN A 280 6.20 7.54 53.03
CA GLN A 280 5.60 8.72 53.66
C GLN A 280 4.24 9.07 53.01
N LEU A 281 4.15 9.03 51.70
CA LEU A 281 2.91 9.27 50.97
C LEU A 281 1.80 8.30 51.40
N LYS A 282 2.14 6.99 51.47
CA LYS A 282 1.22 5.91 51.84
C LYS A 282 0.69 6.10 53.27
N ALA A 283 1.52 6.56 54.21
CA ALA A 283 1.10 6.80 55.60
C ALA A 283 -0.03 7.82 55.73
N ASN A 284 -0.14 8.74 54.76
CA ASN A 284 -1.14 9.82 54.76
C ASN A 284 -2.32 9.54 53.79
N ALA A 285 -2.27 8.46 53.03
CA ALA A 285 -3.24 8.17 52.00
C ALA A 285 -4.53 7.56 52.56
N ARG A 286 -5.66 7.88 51.92
CA ARG A 286 -7.00 7.39 52.31
C ARG A 286 -7.43 6.14 51.55
N SER A 287 -6.91 5.95 50.35
CA SER A 287 -7.20 4.82 49.44
C SER A 287 -6.08 4.64 48.44
N GLU A 288 -6.06 3.52 47.73
CA GLU A 288 -5.11 3.25 46.63
C GLU A 288 -5.21 4.29 45.52
N GLY A 289 -6.43 4.64 45.09
CA GLY A 289 -6.65 5.69 44.10
C GLY A 289 -6.17 7.08 44.56
N SER A 290 -6.20 7.36 45.88
CA SER A 290 -5.66 8.63 46.41
C SER A 290 -4.14 8.70 46.27
N ILE A 291 -3.43 7.58 46.41
CA ILE A 291 -1.96 7.50 46.21
C ILE A 291 -1.61 7.82 44.78
N ALA A 292 -2.33 7.22 43.80
CA ALA A 292 -2.11 7.49 42.39
C ALA A 292 -2.31 8.98 42.06
N ASN A 293 -3.37 9.59 42.58
CA ASN A 293 -3.66 11.00 42.36
C ASN A 293 -2.63 11.92 43.05
N ASP A 294 -2.08 11.53 44.18
CA ASP A 294 -1.04 12.31 44.89
C ASP A 294 0.30 12.26 44.09
N ILE A 295 0.64 11.12 43.49
CA ILE A 295 1.78 10.99 42.56
C ILE A 295 1.59 11.91 41.36
N LEU A 296 0.41 11.88 40.75
CA LEU A 296 0.08 12.76 39.60
C LEU A 296 0.19 14.25 39.99
N ARG A 297 -0.34 14.60 41.17
CA ARG A 297 -0.24 15.97 41.69
C ARG A 297 1.21 16.38 41.89
N HIS A 298 2.07 15.49 42.39
CA HIS A 298 3.49 15.75 42.56
C HIS A 298 4.15 16.12 41.21
N PHE A 299 3.89 15.38 40.15
CA PHE A 299 4.39 15.75 38.82
C PHE A 299 3.90 17.12 38.36
N LYS A 300 2.64 17.45 38.62
CA LYS A 300 2.05 18.75 38.24
C LYS A 300 2.64 19.94 38.96
N THR A 301 2.95 19.79 40.29
CA THR A 301 3.24 20.93 41.17
C THR A 301 4.71 21.09 41.54
N SER A 302 5.57 20.09 41.27
CA SER A 302 6.96 20.09 41.75
C SER A 302 7.99 20.51 40.72
N GLY A 303 7.57 21.23 39.69
CA GLY A 303 8.48 21.82 38.69
C GLY A 303 9.04 20.84 37.67
N PHE A 304 8.27 19.80 37.33
CA PHE A 304 8.63 18.86 36.23
C PHE A 304 8.37 19.50 34.87
N SER A 305 9.19 19.10 33.90
CA SER A 305 9.11 19.55 32.51
C SER A 305 9.22 18.40 31.48
N TYR A 306 8.57 18.55 30.35
CA TYR A 306 8.63 17.57 29.27
C TYR A 306 9.75 17.91 28.28
N THR A 307 10.64 16.96 28.01
CA THR A 307 11.72 17.10 27.02
C THR A 307 12.06 15.76 26.37
N LEU A 308 12.35 15.74 25.06
CA LEU A 308 12.86 14.57 24.34
C LEU A 308 14.39 14.41 24.45
N GLN A 309 15.07 15.32 25.14
CA GLN A 309 16.52 15.34 25.33
C GLN A 309 16.85 15.53 26.82
N PRO A 310 16.44 14.59 27.69
CA PRO A 310 16.82 14.66 29.10
C PRO A 310 18.30 14.35 29.27
N ASP A 311 18.86 14.84 30.36
CA ASP A 311 20.19 14.44 30.79
C ASP A 311 20.26 12.94 31.10
N ALA A 312 21.44 12.34 30.95
CA ALA A 312 21.64 10.92 31.23
C ALA A 312 21.48 10.63 32.74
N MET A 313 20.77 9.58 33.08
CA MET A 313 20.46 9.12 34.42
C MET A 313 21.00 7.71 34.67
N PRO A 314 22.33 7.52 34.77
CA PRO A 314 22.96 6.19 34.74
C PRO A 314 22.68 5.37 36.00
N ASN A 315 22.62 6.03 37.18
CA ASN A 315 22.47 5.39 38.47
C ASN A 315 21.13 5.80 39.12
N SER A 316 20.38 4.82 39.66
CA SER A 316 19.07 5.07 40.26
C SER A 316 18.22 6.06 39.44
N PRO A 317 17.87 5.70 38.17
CA PRO A 317 17.32 6.64 37.21
C PRO A 317 16.00 7.27 37.66
N ILE A 318 15.20 6.56 38.47
CA ILE A 318 13.95 7.08 39.00
C ILE A 318 14.23 8.13 40.10
N ASP A 319 15.19 7.89 40.99
CA ASP A 319 15.56 8.87 42.02
C ASP A 319 16.11 10.15 41.37
N THR A 320 17.00 10.01 40.40
CA THR A 320 17.55 11.15 39.66
C THR A 320 16.43 11.93 38.94
N PHE A 321 15.51 11.23 38.27
CA PHE A 321 14.37 11.85 37.63
C PHE A 321 13.46 12.59 38.62
N MET A 322 13.08 11.93 39.73
CA MET A 322 12.10 12.45 40.69
C MET A 322 12.60 13.65 41.46
N PHE A 323 13.90 13.68 41.82
CA PHE A 323 14.40 14.65 42.80
C PHE A 323 15.45 15.61 42.24
N GLU A 324 16.09 15.31 41.12
CA GLU A 324 17.20 16.09 40.55
C GLU A 324 16.86 16.68 39.20
N ALA A 325 16.78 15.85 38.16
CA ALA A 325 16.56 16.29 36.79
C ALA A 325 15.19 16.91 36.55
N LYS A 326 14.13 16.29 37.04
CA LYS A 326 12.72 16.68 36.88
C LYS A 326 12.32 17.01 35.42
N ALA A 327 13.11 16.53 34.47
CA ALA A 327 12.94 16.75 33.07
C ALA A 327 13.05 15.41 32.34
N GLY A 328 12.07 15.10 31.51
CA GLY A 328 12.02 13.84 30.78
C GLY A 328 10.82 13.74 29.83
N PHE A 329 10.61 12.57 29.24
CA PHE A 329 9.49 12.27 28.37
C PHE A 329 8.63 11.12 28.94
N CYS A 330 7.56 10.74 28.26
CA CYS A 330 6.51 9.82 28.75
C CYS A 330 7.05 8.57 29.47
N ALA A 331 8.11 7.93 28.96
CA ALA A 331 8.68 6.74 29.60
C ALA A 331 9.29 7.02 31.01
N HIS A 332 9.86 8.20 31.25
CA HIS A 332 10.37 8.57 32.56
C HIS A 332 9.24 8.74 33.56
N TYR A 333 8.19 9.47 33.20
CA TYR A 333 6.99 9.69 34.02
C TYR A 333 6.27 8.38 34.30
N ALA A 334 6.03 7.56 33.26
CA ALA A 334 5.37 6.27 33.42
C ALA A 334 6.20 5.31 34.32
N SER A 335 7.53 5.21 34.06
CA SER A 335 8.44 4.39 34.87
C SER A 335 8.42 4.78 36.35
N ALA A 336 8.54 6.09 36.63
CA ALA A 336 8.54 6.60 38.02
C ALA A 336 7.19 6.33 38.71
N MET A 337 6.07 6.51 38.01
CA MET A 337 4.74 6.26 38.60
C MET A 337 4.49 4.79 38.84
N VAL A 338 4.83 3.88 37.86
CA VAL A 338 4.69 2.43 38.08
C VAL A 338 5.52 1.96 39.27
N PHE A 339 6.78 2.38 39.34
CA PHE A 339 7.66 2.05 40.46
C PHE A 339 7.08 2.54 41.79
N ALA A 340 6.65 3.78 41.86
CA ALA A 340 6.04 4.36 43.07
C ALA A 340 4.77 3.61 43.51
N LEU A 341 3.89 3.25 42.57
CA LEU A 341 2.68 2.47 42.86
C LEU A 341 3.02 1.10 43.44
N ARG A 342 4.01 0.40 42.84
CA ARG A 342 4.46 -0.91 43.34
C ARG A 342 5.06 -0.83 44.73
N VAL A 343 5.85 0.20 45.03
CA VAL A 343 6.37 0.48 46.38
C VAL A 343 5.24 0.75 47.36
N ALA A 344 4.18 1.42 46.91
CA ALA A 344 2.98 1.63 47.73
C ALA A 344 2.17 0.35 47.99
N GLY A 345 2.47 -0.75 47.30
CA GLY A 345 1.75 -2.01 47.40
C GLY A 345 0.60 -2.14 46.43
N ILE A 346 0.53 -1.27 45.41
CA ILE A 346 -0.47 -1.28 44.35
C ILE A 346 0.13 -1.92 43.10
N PRO A 347 -0.40 -3.05 42.63
CA PRO A 347 0.11 -3.67 41.39
C PRO A 347 -0.05 -2.72 40.21
N ALA A 348 1.03 -2.47 39.50
CA ALA A 348 1.03 -1.55 38.37
C ALA A 348 1.95 -2.03 37.23
N ARG A 349 1.62 -1.65 36.00
CA ARG A 349 2.37 -1.98 34.81
C ARG A 349 2.52 -0.78 33.89
N MET A 350 3.58 -0.76 33.12
CA MET A 350 3.74 0.22 32.04
C MET A 350 3.07 -0.33 30.79
N VAL A 351 2.29 0.49 30.12
CA VAL A 351 1.74 0.19 28.80
C VAL A 351 2.50 1.01 27.77
N THR A 352 2.86 0.40 26.67
CA THR A 352 3.50 1.06 25.53
C THR A 352 2.65 0.92 24.29
N GLY A 353 2.64 1.97 23.50
CA GLY A 353 1.83 2.07 22.31
C GLY A 353 1.95 3.43 21.66
N TYR A 354 0.83 3.98 21.23
CA TYR A 354 0.74 5.31 20.65
C TYR A 354 -0.41 6.09 21.30
N GLN A 355 -0.36 7.41 21.22
CA GLN A 355 -1.42 8.28 21.75
C GLN A 355 -1.77 9.36 20.74
N GLY A 356 -3.09 9.58 20.50
CA GLY A 356 -3.60 10.60 19.59
C GLY A 356 -3.66 10.13 18.15
N GLY A 357 -2.91 10.77 17.26
CA GLY A 357 -2.95 10.60 15.80
C GLY A 357 -3.72 11.71 15.09
N GLU A 358 -3.32 11.99 13.86
CA GLU A 358 -3.87 13.04 12.99
C GLU A 358 -5.13 12.56 12.26
N LEU A 359 -6.20 13.35 12.26
CA LEU A 359 -7.38 13.10 11.42
C LEU A 359 -7.05 13.39 9.95
N LEU A 360 -7.08 12.35 9.10
CA LEU A 360 -6.95 12.48 7.65
C LEU A 360 -8.30 12.79 6.99
N SER A 361 -9.39 12.30 7.57
CA SER A 361 -10.78 12.58 7.21
C SER A 361 -11.68 12.32 8.43
N ASP A 362 -12.99 12.58 8.30
CA ASP A 362 -13.96 12.49 9.41
C ASP A 362 -13.93 11.18 10.20
N ASN A 363 -13.47 10.09 9.58
CA ASN A 363 -13.45 8.75 10.19
C ASN A 363 -12.09 8.03 10.06
N VAL A 364 -11.02 8.72 9.62
CA VAL A 364 -9.71 8.12 9.39
C VAL A 364 -8.66 8.83 10.22
N ILE A 365 -7.92 8.05 11.01
CA ILE A 365 -6.81 8.51 11.83
C ILE A 365 -5.52 7.92 11.30
N GLN A 366 -4.51 8.76 11.08
CA GLN A 366 -3.12 8.34 10.84
C GLN A 366 -2.30 8.53 12.10
N VAL A 367 -1.60 7.47 12.51
CA VAL A 367 -0.71 7.47 13.68
C VAL A 367 0.72 7.24 13.19
N ARG A 368 1.63 8.10 13.64
CA ARG A 368 3.02 8.10 13.23
C ARG A 368 3.93 7.62 14.34
N GLN A 369 5.19 7.32 14.01
CA GLN A 369 6.18 6.86 14.99
C GLN A 369 6.38 7.90 16.12
N TYR A 370 6.32 9.20 15.80
CA TYR A 370 6.43 10.26 16.81
C TYR A 370 5.27 10.31 17.82
N ASP A 371 4.13 9.65 17.53
CA ASP A 371 3.00 9.50 18.45
C ASP A 371 3.24 8.38 19.48
N ALA A 372 4.41 7.70 19.43
CA ALA A 372 4.78 6.68 20.40
C ALA A 372 4.69 7.22 21.83
N HIS A 373 4.07 6.43 22.71
CA HIS A 373 3.70 6.84 24.05
C HIS A 373 3.78 5.71 25.06
N ALA A 374 4.04 6.08 26.31
CA ALA A 374 3.99 5.16 27.45
C ALA A 374 3.10 5.75 28.55
N TRP A 375 2.25 4.91 29.14
CA TRP A 375 1.37 5.27 30.25
C TRP A 375 1.32 4.15 31.28
N VAL A 376 0.52 4.33 32.31
CA VAL A 376 0.48 3.46 33.49
C VAL A 376 -0.90 2.83 33.62
N GLU A 377 -0.93 1.57 34.02
CA GLU A 377 -2.12 0.90 34.51
C GLU A 377 -1.88 0.39 35.94
N ALA A 378 -2.77 0.73 36.85
CA ALA A 378 -2.80 0.22 38.21
C ALA A 378 -3.99 -0.70 38.42
N LEU A 379 -3.77 -1.84 39.08
CA LEU A 379 -4.82 -2.80 39.40
C LEU A 379 -5.49 -2.40 40.72
N ILE A 380 -6.68 -1.82 40.62
CA ILE A 380 -7.47 -1.33 41.76
C ILE A 380 -8.80 -2.09 41.75
N ASP A 381 -9.15 -2.72 42.85
CA ASP A 381 -10.39 -3.51 42.98
C ASP A 381 -10.65 -4.50 41.83
N GLY A 382 -9.58 -5.10 41.31
CA GLY A 382 -9.65 -6.08 40.21
C GLY A 382 -9.77 -5.50 38.78
N VAL A 383 -9.73 -4.19 38.66
CA VAL A 383 -9.80 -3.46 37.39
C VAL A 383 -8.50 -2.69 37.15
N TRP A 384 -8.00 -2.77 35.90
CA TRP A 384 -6.85 -1.96 35.46
C TRP A 384 -7.33 -0.54 35.16
N VAL A 385 -6.92 0.41 36.00
CA VAL A 385 -7.21 1.84 35.84
C VAL A 385 -6.03 2.51 35.15
N SER A 386 -6.29 3.18 34.03
CA SER A 386 -5.27 3.89 33.25
C SER A 386 -4.95 5.27 33.85
N TYR A 387 -3.66 5.58 33.94
CA TYR A 387 -3.14 6.88 34.37
C TYR A 387 -2.07 7.35 33.40
N ASP A 388 -2.18 8.58 32.92
CA ASP A 388 -1.14 9.21 32.13
C ASP A 388 -0.48 10.38 32.87
N PRO A 389 0.69 10.15 33.49
CA PRO A 389 1.39 11.21 34.17
C PRO A 389 1.92 12.31 33.24
N THR A 390 2.07 12.03 31.94
CA THR A 390 2.49 13.04 30.96
C THR A 390 1.43 14.12 30.79
N SER A 391 0.16 13.79 30.95
CA SER A 391 -0.95 14.74 30.84
C SER A 391 -0.88 15.85 31.89
N MET A 392 -0.22 15.57 33.03
CA MET A 392 -0.05 16.54 34.10
C MET A 392 1.01 17.61 33.81
N VAL A 393 1.97 17.30 32.96
CA VAL A 393 3.15 18.14 32.67
C VAL A 393 3.08 18.73 31.27
N ALA A 394 2.56 17.99 30.32
CA ALA A 394 2.44 18.40 28.91
C ALA A 394 1.05 18.08 28.37
N PRO A 395 -0.03 18.73 28.83
CA PRO A 395 -1.39 18.46 28.38
C PRO A 395 -1.57 18.69 26.86
N SER A 396 -0.87 19.66 26.27
CA SER A 396 -0.89 19.91 24.82
C SER A 396 -0.41 18.70 24.02
N ARG A 397 0.53 17.90 24.56
CA ARG A 397 0.99 16.65 23.93
C ARG A 397 -0.15 15.66 23.74
N ILE A 398 -1.07 15.58 24.69
CA ILE A 398 -2.20 14.65 24.67
C ILE A 398 -3.34 15.18 23.80
N THR A 399 -3.60 16.48 23.85
CA THR A 399 -4.73 17.09 23.12
C THR A 399 -4.40 17.35 21.64
N PHE A 400 -3.19 17.81 21.34
CA PHE A 400 -2.80 18.28 20.00
C PHE A 400 -1.68 17.44 19.35
N GLY A 401 -1.11 16.48 20.06
CA GLY A 401 0.01 15.66 19.59
C GLY A 401 1.38 16.30 19.82
N LEU A 402 2.44 15.54 19.47
CA LEU A 402 3.82 15.94 19.75
C LEU A 402 4.27 17.14 18.90
N GLU A 403 3.86 17.21 17.64
CA GLU A 403 4.29 18.26 16.71
C GLU A 403 3.85 19.64 17.21
N GLN A 404 2.58 19.76 17.65
CA GLN A 404 2.05 20.99 18.22
C GLN A 404 2.68 21.32 19.56
N ALA A 405 2.85 20.31 20.45
CA ALA A 405 3.52 20.53 21.72
C ALA A 405 4.96 21.02 21.58
N LEU A 406 5.70 20.52 20.59
CA LEU A 406 7.06 20.99 20.31
C LEU A 406 7.06 22.39 19.66
N ALA A 407 6.04 22.74 18.89
CA ALA A 407 5.87 24.10 18.37
C ALA A 407 5.70 25.10 19.52
N ASP A 408 4.81 24.82 20.47
CA ASP A 408 4.58 25.65 21.65
C ASP A 408 5.84 25.86 22.48
N PHE A 409 6.72 24.83 22.59
CA PHE A 409 8.01 24.95 23.29
C PHE A 409 9.09 25.70 22.48
N ASN A 410 9.02 25.69 21.13
CA ASN A 410 9.98 26.36 20.25
C ASN A 410 9.61 27.82 19.99
N GLU A 411 8.36 28.23 20.06
CA GLU A 411 7.96 29.65 19.96
C GLU A 411 8.63 30.53 21.03
N THR A 412 8.95 29.96 22.19
CA THR A 412 9.74 30.63 23.22
C THR A 412 11.22 30.80 22.86
N ARG A 413 11.72 30.18 21.77
CA ARG A 413 13.16 30.12 21.44
C ARG A 413 13.56 30.55 20.02
N SER A 414 12.63 30.76 19.10
CA SER A 414 12.94 31.08 17.70
C SER A 414 12.00 32.10 17.06
N GLU A 415 12.08 33.37 17.45
CA GLU A 415 11.54 34.51 16.68
C GLU A 415 12.35 34.82 15.40
N GLY A 416 12.99 33.87 14.75
CA GLY A 416 13.97 34.23 13.71
C GLY A 416 14.01 33.51 12.38
N MET A 417 13.39 32.37 12.16
CA MET A 417 13.83 31.58 11.00
C MET A 417 12.78 31.09 9.98
N PHE A 418 11.49 31.42 10.07
CA PHE A 418 10.48 30.94 9.11
C PHE A 418 9.55 32.02 8.57
N LYS A 419 10.09 33.11 8.04
CA LYS A 419 9.28 34.21 7.44
C LYS A 419 9.19 34.21 5.92
N ASN A 420 9.57 33.14 5.21
CA ASN A 420 9.47 33.06 3.73
C ASN A 420 8.90 31.73 3.27
N LEU A 421 7.58 31.54 3.36
CA LEU A 421 6.96 30.29 2.92
C LEU A 421 5.60 30.43 2.24
N ASN A 422 5.49 31.25 1.20
CA ASN A 422 4.36 31.13 0.25
C ASN A 422 4.46 29.87 -0.63
N SER A 423 5.59 29.19 -0.64
CA SER A 423 5.79 27.89 -1.33
C SER A 423 5.42 26.68 -0.46
N ALA A 424 5.34 26.84 0.85
CA ALA A 424 5.04 25.73 1.78
C ALA A 424 3.57 25.31 1.74
N GLU A 425 2.62 26.22 1.59
CA GLU A 425 1.19 25.85 1.54
C GLU A 425 0.87 24.97 0.32
N LEU A 426 1.43 25.29 -0.85
CA LEU A 426 1.26 24.46 -2.05
C LEU A 426 1.90 23.08 -1.86
N PHE A 427 3.09 23.02 -1.25
CA PHE A 427 3.78 21.76 -0.98
C PHE A 427 3.04 20.92 0.08
N LEU A 428 2.51 21.54 1.12
CA LEU A 428 1.71 20.89 2.15
C LEU A 428 0.38 20.36 1.59
N SER A 429 -0.30 21.11 0.73
CA SER A 429 -1.55 20.66 0.08
C SER A 429 -1.31 19.49 -0.88
N ILE A 430 -0.23 19.53 -1.67
CA ILE A 430 0.16 18.42 -2.55
C ILE A 430 0.51 17.17 -1.72
N ARG A 431 1.27 17.33 -0.64
CA ARG A 431 1.60 16.23 0.27
C ARG A 431 0.36 15.64 0.95
N GLY A 432 -0.61 16.48 1.33
CA GLY A 432 -1.90 16.06 1.87
C GLY A 432 -2.69 15.22 0.87
N TRP A 433 -2.76 15.67 -0.38
CA TRP A 433 -3.42 14.93 -1.48
C TRP A 433 -2.76 13.57 -1.76
N PHE A 434 -1.42 13.50 -1.80
CA PHE A 434 -0.70 12.23 -1.95
C PHE A 434 -0.95 11.27 -0.78
N ARG A 435 -1.00 11.77 0.46
CA ARG A 435 -1.34 10.95 1.64
C ARG A 435 -2.74 10.35 1.54
N GLN A 436 -3.71 11.14 1.07
CA GLN A 436 -5.08 10.67 0.88
C GLN A 436 -5.17 9.64 -0.25
N LEU A 437 -4.43 9.83 -1.33
CA LEU A 437 -4.32 8.85 -2.42
C LEU A 437 -3.68 7.53 -1.95
N ASP A 438 -2.58 7.59 -1.20
CA ASP A 438 -1.91 6.39 -0.67
C ASP A 438 -2.81 5.63 0.32
N TYR A 439 -3.58 6.35 1.13
CA TYR A 439 -4.61 5.75 1.97
C TYR A 439 -5.69 5.03 1.15
N GLN A 440 -6.29 5.69 0.15
CA GLN A 440 -7.32 5.07 -0.70
C GLN A 440 -6.77 3.87 -1.46
N TRP A 441 -5.56 3.98 -1.98
CA TRP A 441 -4.83 2.88 -2.61
C TRP A 441 -4.62 1.70 -1.64
N SER A 442 -4.11 1.98 -0.45
CA SER A 442 -3.90 0.96 0.58
C SER A 442 -5.20 0.28 0.99
N ARG A 443 -6.28 1.05 1.16
CA ARG A 443 -7.61 0.52 1.46
C ARG A 443 -8.16 -0.37 0.34
N LEU A 444 -8.03 0.05 -0.92
CA LEU A 444 -8.55 -0.69 -2.07
C LEU A 444 -7.72 -1.93 -2.41
N VAL A 445 -6.39 -1.85 -2.30
CA VAL A 445 -5.50 -2.92 -2.74
C VAL A 445 -5.14 -3.87 -1.60
N LEU A 446 -4.80 -3.34 -0.42
CA LEU A 446 -4.38 -4.15 0.73
C LEU A 446 -5.54 -4.56 1.62
N GLY A 447 -6.60 -3.74 1.69
CA GLY A 447 -7.85 -4.10 2.35
C GLY A 447 -8.72 -5.07 1.55
N PHE A 448 -8.33 -5.41 0.31
CA PHE A 448 -9.00 -6.41 -0.51
C PHE A 448 -8.42 -7.80 -0.17
N ASP A 449 -8.83 -8.33 0.96
CA ASP A 449 -8.44 -9.67 1.43
C ASP A 449 -9.38 -10.77 0.88
N ASN A 450 -9.07 -12.02 1.20
CA ASN A 450 -9.88 -13.17 0.79
C ASN A 450 -11.34 -13.07 1.25
N GLN A 451 -11.62 -12.40 2.37
CA GLN A 451 -12.97 -12.24 2.88
C GLN A 451 -13.75 -11.20 2.10
N THR A 452 -13.18 -10.02 1.91
CA THR A 452 -13.76 -8.95 1.06
C THR A 452 -14.00 -9.47 -0.37
N GLN A 453 -13.07 -10.30 -0.89
CA GLN A 453 -13.23 -10.98 -2.17
C GLN A 453 -14.43 -11.95 -2.15
N THR A 454 -14.51 -12.79 -1.13
CA THR A 454 -15.61 -13.77 -0.97
C THR A 454 -16.95 -13.06 -0.81
N ASP A 455 -17.02 -11.99 -0.04
CA ASP A 455 -18.24 -11.21 0.18
C ASP A 455 -18.69 -10.48 -1.10
N LEU A 456 -17.74 -9.95 -1.87
CA LEU A 456 -18.02 -9.36 -3.18
C LEU A 456 -18.56 -10.43 -4.16
N LEU A 457 -17.94 -11.61 -4.18
CA LEU A 457 -18.39 -12.72 -5.02
C LEU A 457 -19.76 -13.24 -4.56
N LYS A 458 -20.04 -13.32 -3.25
CA LYS A 458 -21.37 -13.64 -2.71
C LYS A 458 -22.42 -12.60 -3.10
N LYS A 459 -22.10 -11.32 -3.06
CA LYS A 459 -23.02 -10.25 -3.52
C LYS A 459 -23.33 -10.35 -5.01
N LEU A 460 -22.39 -10.79 -5.85
CA LEU A 460 -22.55 -10.92 -7.29
C LEU A 460 -23.25 -12.22 -7.71
N LEU A 461 -22.93 -13.35 -7.06
CA LEU A 461 -23.32 -14.69 -7.49
C LEU A 461 -24.32 -15.36 -6.53
N GLY A 462 -24.60 -14.75 -5.37
CA GLY A 462 -25.33 -15.38 -4.26
C GLY A 462 -24.47 -16.45 -3.58
N ASP A 463 -25.10 -17.50 -3.04
CA ASP A 463 -24.35 -18.58 -2.39
C ASP A 463 -23.31 -19.20 -3.32
N LEU A 464 -22.05 -19.26 -2.85
CA LEU A 464 -20.91 -19.75 -3.60
C LEU A 464 -20.89 -21.27 -3.63
N THR A 465 -21.61 -21.89 -4.58
CA THR A 465 -21.50 -23.33 -4.85
C THR A 465 -20.39 -23.60 -5.86
N SER A 466 -19.73 -24.77 -5.77
CA SER A 466 -18.67 -25.17 -6.70
C SER A 466 -19.09 -25.07 -8.17
N GLN A 467 -20.34 -25.38 -8.47
CA GLN A 467 -20.91 -25.28 -9.83
C GLN A 467 -20.97 -23.83 -10.31
N LYS A 468 -21.51 -22.90 -9.50
CA LYS A 468 -21.58 -21.48 -9.85
C LYS A 468 -20.19 -20.87 -10.04
N MET A 469 -19.24 -21.23 -9.19
CA MET A 469 -17.85 -20.78 -9.33
C MET A 469 -17.21 -21.28 -10.63
N THR A 470 -17.42 -22.56 -10.99
CA THR A 470 -16.92 -23.12 -12.26
C THR A 470 -17.52 -22.39 -13.46
N PHE A 471 -18.84 -22.15 -13.48
CA PHE A 471 -19.49 -21.39 -14.55
C PHE A 471 -19.00 -19.95 -14.63
N PHE A 472 -18.79 -19.30 -13.49
CA PHE A 472 -18.25 -17.94 -13.44
C PHE A 472 -16.83 -17.87 -14.03
N PHE A 473 -15.92 -18.77 -13.64
CA PHE A 473 -14.57 -18.81 -14.20
C PHE A 473 -14.55 -19.15 -15.69
N LEU A 474 -15.43 -20.07 -16.14
CA LEU A 474 -15.54 -20.42 -17.55
C LEU A 474 -16.07 -19.25 -18.38
N SER A 475 -17.11 -18.57 -17.93
CA SER A 475 -17.66 -17.38 -18.60
C SER A 475 -16.63 -16.25 -18.66
N LEU A 476 -15.88 -16.03 -17.59
CA LEU A 476 -14.81 -15.07 -17.53
C LEU A 476 -13.70 -15.39 -18.55
N LEU A 477 -13.27 -16.65 -18.63
CA LEU A 477 -12.29 -17.12 -19.61
C LEU A 477 -12.76 -16.82 -21.05
N VAL A 478 -14.03 -17.07 -21.33
CA VAL A 478 -14.64 -16.78 -22.65
C VAL A 478 -14.65 -15.26 -22.92
N ILE A 479 -15.06 -14.43 -21.94
CA ILE A 479 -15.08 -12.96 -22.08
C ILE A 479 -13.67 -12.43 -22.35
N VAL A 480 -12.68 -12.88 -21.57
CA VAL A 480 -11.28 -12.50 -21.76
C VAL A 480 -10.76 -12.94 -23.15
N SER A 481 -11.10 -14.15 -23.56
CA SER A 481 -10.70 -14.67 -24.88
C SER A 481 -11.31 -13.83 -26.02
N ILE A 482 -12.59 -13.49 -25.93
CA ILE A 482 -13.26 -12.60 -26.91
C ILE A 482 -12.62 -11.22 -26.89
N PHE A 483 -12.36 -10.64 -25.72
CA PHE A 483 -11.71 -9.35 -25.58
C PHE A 483 -10.33 -9.35 -26.26
N LEU A 484 -9.51 -10.35 -26.00
CA LEU A 484 -8.19 -10.51 -26.63
C LEU A 484 -8.32 -10.70 -28.15
N LEU A 485 -9.30 -11.48 -28.59
CA LEU A 485 -9.55 -11.71 -30.01
C LEU A 485 -9.93 -10.40 -30.72
N VAL A 486 -10.79 -9.57 -30.14
CA VAL A 486 -11.16 -8.25 -30.68
C VAL A 486 -9.95 -7.30 -30.71
N LEU A 487 -9.08 -7.37 -29.70
CA LEU A 487 -7.92 -6.49 -29.54
C LEU A 487 -6.79 -6.86 -30.50
N PHE A 488 -6.50 -8.16 -30.68
CA PHE A 488 -5.37 -8.65 -31.46
C PHE A 488 -5.72 -9.05 -32.90
N PHE A 489 -7.01 -9.38 -33.18
CA PHE A 489 -7.47 -9.65 -34.52
C PHE A 489 -8.35 -8.49 -35.02
N PRO A 490 -7.75 -7.46 -35.63
CA PRO A 490 -8.54 -6.41 -36.26
C PRO A 490 -9.36 -7.04 -37.40
N LEU A 491 -10.68 -7.06 -37.25
CA LEU A 491 -11.65 -7.61 -38.17
C LEU A 491 -11.59 -6.97 -39.57
N ARG A 492 -10.80 -5.92 -39.75
CA ARG A 492 -10.45 -5.31 -41.02
C ARG A 492 -8.96 -4.96 -41.03
N LYS A 493 -8.12 -5.79 -41.67
CA LYS A 493 -6.84 -5.32 -42.16
C LYS A 493 -7.16 -4.20 -43.18
N LYS A 494 -6.96 -2.94 -42.81
CA LYS A 494 -6.82 -1.87 -43.80
C LYS A 494 -5.63 -2.26 -44.64
N SER A 495 -5.87 -2.58 -45.91
CA SER A 495 -4.81 -2.86 -46.90
C SER A 495 -3.79 -1.72 -46.83
N THR A 496 -2.55 -2.05 -46.49
CA THR A 496 -1.43 -1.08 -46.50
C THR A 496 -1.00 -0.71 -47.90
N VAL A 497 -1.57 -1.39 -48.90
CA VAL A 497 -1.28 -1.20 -50.30
C VAL A 497 -2.07 0.00 -50.82
N PRO A 498 -1.42 1.01 -51.43
CA PRO A 498 -2.10 2.15 -52.02
C PRO A 498 -3.21 1.72 -53.00
N THR A 499 -4.30 2.49 -53.04
CA THR A 499 -5.50 2.15 -53.86
C THR A 499 -5.17 1.91 -55.32
N HIS A 500 -4.33 2.73 -55.94
CA HIS A 500 -3.89 2.56 -57.35
C HIS A 500 -3.12 1.25 -57.57
N GLN A 501 -2.29 0.84 -56.63
CA GLN A 501 -1.55 -0.42 -56.70
C GLN A 501 -2.50 -1.63 -56.57
N HIS A 502 -3.52 -1.54 -55.69
CA HIS A 502 -4.52 -2.59 -55.56
C HIS A 502 -5.35 -2.75 -56.85
N ILE A 503 -5.76 -1.62 -57.49
CA ILE A 503 -6.50 -1.64 -58.75
C ILE A 503 -5.65 -2.31 -59.86
N TYR A 504 -4.37 -1.95 -59.96
CA TYR A 504 -3.48 -2.52 -60.93
C TYR A 504 -3.22 -4.03 -60.73
N LEU A 505 -3.01 -4.46 -59.49
CA LEU A 505 -2.83 -5.88 -59.15
C LEU A 505 -4.06 -6.72 -59.50
N ASN A 506 -5.26 -6.19 -59.30
CA ASN A 506 -6.50 -6.84 -59.73
C ASN A 506 -6.59 -6.96 -61.28
N ALA A 507 -6.11 -5.94 -61.98
CA ALA A 507 -6.03 -6.01 -63.46
C ALA A 507 -5.03 -7.07 -63.92
N VAL A 508 -3.87 -7.15 -63.28
CA VAL A 508 -2.86 -8.19 -63.55
C VAL A 508 -3.43 -9.59 -63.33
N GLU A 509 -4.15 -9.80 -62.23
CA GLU A 509 -4.80 -11.08 -61.92
C GLU A 509 -5.83 -11.48 -63.00
N LEU A 510 -6.67 -10.54 -63.41
CA LEU A 510 -7.65 -10.78 -64.49
C LEU A 510 -6.98 -11.15 -65.78
N VAL A 511 -5.93 -10.42 -66.20
CA VAL A 511 -5.18 -10.66 -67.43
C VAL A 511 -4.40 -11.97 -67.35
N SER A 512 -3.74 -12.26 -66.22
CA SER A 512 -3.02 -13.53 -66.01
C SER A 512 -3.96 -14.74 -66.09
N ASN A 513 -5.16 -14.63 -65.47
CA ASN A 513 -6.17 -15.69 -65.53
C ASN A 513 -6.73 -15.93 -66.96
N PHE A 514 -6.79 -14.88 -67.80
CA PHE A 514 -7.24 -14.94 -69.14
C PHE A 514 -6.16 -15.49 -70.11
N THR A 515 -4.94 -14.93 -70.00
CA THR A 515 -3.82 -15.25 -70.91
C THR A 515 -3.01 -16.47 -70.46
N LYS A 516 -3.19 -16.94 -69.22
CA LYS A 516 -2.38 -17.98 -68.57
C LYS A 516 -0.90 -17.59 -68.38
N VAL A 517 -0.56 -16.31 -68.53
CA VAL A 517 0.80 -15.79 -68.41
C VAL A 517 0.91 -15.05 -67.04
N ALA A 518 1.72 -15.55 -66.14
CA ALA A 518 1.96 -14.91 -64.81
C ALA A 518 2.94 -13.73 -64.97
N ARG A 519 2.75 -12.71 -64.12
CA ARG A 519 3.62 -11.52 -64.12
C ARG A 519 5.03 -11.82 -63.58
N GLU A 520 5.17 -12.78 -62.65
CA GLU A 520 6.40 -13.06 -61.91
C GLU A 520 7.05 -11.77 -61.37
N ASN A 521 8.36 -11.58 -61.55
CA ASN A 521 9.11 -10.39 -61.09
C ASN A 521 9.25 -9.29 -62.16
N LYS A 522 8.40 -9.28 -63.21
CA LYS A 522 8.50 -8.32 -64.33
C LYS A 522 7.87 -6.97 -63.98
N GLY A 523 8.49 -5.91 -64.46
CA GLY A 523 7.92 -4.56 -64.40
C GLY A 523 6.59 -4.47 -65.16
N SER A 524 5.78 -3.45 -64.83
CA SER A 524 4.43 -3.24 -65.37
C SER A 524 4.39 -3.19 -66.89
N THR A 525 5.22 -2.36 -67.51
CA THR A 525 5.32 -2.23 -68.97
C THR A 525 5.89 -3.51 -69.65
N ALA A 526 6.86 -4.18 -69.02
CA ALA A 526 7.41 -5.45 -69.56
C ALA A 526 6.37 -6.57 -69.54
N TYR A 527 5.56 -6.65 -68.50
CA TYR A 527 4.45 -7.60 -68.40
C TYR A 527 3.38 -7.30 -69.45
N PHE A 528 2.99 -6.03 -69.61
CA PHE A 528 2.05 -5.65 -70.68
C PHE A 528 2.54 -6.09 -72.07
N LYS A 529 3.81 -5.83 -72.46
CA LYS A 529 4.38 -6.25 -73.73
C LYS A 529 4.29 -7.76 -73.94
N GLN A 530 4.48 -8.54 -72.90
CA GLN A 530 4.41 -9.99 -72.94
C GLN A 530 2.99 -10.52 -73.20
N VAL A 531 1.97 -9.92 -72.50
CA VAL A 531 0.57 -10.40 -72.59
C VAL A 531 -0.21 -9.81 -73.76
N LYS A 532 0.25 -8.69 -74.30
CA LYS A 532 -0.41 -7.98 -75.43
C LYS A 532 -0.80 -8.90 -76.58
N PRO A 533 0.06 -9.87 -77.12
CA PRO A 533 -0.30 -10.73 -78.22
C PRO A 533 -1.46 -11.70 -77.92
N PHE A 534 -1.74 -11.96 -76.64
CA PHE A 534 -2.76 -12.89 -76.14
C PHE A 534 -4.07 -12.22 -75.76
N LEU A 535 -4.14 -10.87 -75.84
CA LEU A 535 -5.30 -10.09 -75.48
C LEU A 535 -6.09 -9.62 -76.69
N PRO A 536 -7.43 -9.57 -76.58
CA PRO A 536 -8.25 -8.87 -77.60
C PRO A 536 -7.85 -7.39 -77.68
N THR A 537 -7.98 -6.80 -78.91
CA THR A 537 -7.52 -5.44 -79.20
C THR A 537 -8.04 -4.42 -78.17
N LYS A 538 -9.31 -4.52 -77.76
CA LYS A 538 -9.95 -3.64 -76.79
C LYS A 538 -9.45 -3.88 -75.34
N ALA A 539 -9.30 -5.14 -74.95
CA ALA A 539 -8.71 -5.50 -73.67
C ALA A 539 -7.25 -5.04 -73.59
N ALA A 540 -6.47 -5.18 -74.63
CA ALA A 540 -5.10 -4.71 -74.69
C ALA A 540 -4.97 -3.19 -74.53
N SER A 541 -5.86 -2.41 -75.14
CA SER A 541 -5.87 -0.94 -74.97
C SER A 541 -6.23 -0.52 -73.56
N LEU A 542 -7.24 -1.17 -72.96
CA LEU A 542 -7.66 -0.90 -71.59
C LEU A 542 -6.58 -1.28 -70.56
N PHE A 543 -5.90 -2.41 -70.74
CA PHE A 543 -4.83 -2.84 -69.84
C PHE A 543 -3.57 -1.97 -70.02
N ASN A 544 -3.31 -1.45 -71.20
CA ASN A 544 -2.24 -0.49 -71.44
C ASN A 544 -2.50 0.82 -70.73
N SER A 545 -3.73 1.37 -70.78
CA SER A 545 -4.11 2.56 -70.05
C SER A 545 -3.91 2.37 -68.54
N LEU A 546 -4.41 1.25 -67.96
CA LEU A 546 -4.19 0.94 -66.57
C LEU A 546 -2.71 0.81 -66.17
N THR A 547 -1.88 0.29 -67.07
CA THR A 547 -0.44 0.18 -66.84
C THR A 547 0.24 1.53 -66.81
N GLN A 548 -0.13 2.42 -67.74
CA GLN A 548 0.38 3.81 -67.77
C GLN A 548 -0.08 4.62 -66.55
N ASP A 549 -1.36 4.54 -66.21
CA ASP A 549 -1.91 5.23 -65.03
C ASP A 549 -1.23 4.76 -63.74
N PHE A 550 -0.95 3.45 -63.64
CA PHE A 550 -0.24 2.89 -62.49
C PHE A 550 1.21 3.36 -62.44
N GLU A 551 1.96 3.35 -63.53
CA GLU A 551 3.34 3.85 -63.59
C GLU A 551 3.39 5.34 -63.27
N HIS A 552 2.46 6.12 -63.80
CA HIS A 552 2.35 7.54 -63.51
C HIS A 552 2.11 7.78 -62.00
N ALA A 553 1.18 7.04 -61.39
CA ALA A 553 0.89 7.14 -59.98
C ALA A 553 2.04 6.64 -59.08
N LEU A 554 2.90 5.71 -59.57
CA LEU A 554 4.03 5.15 -58.85
C LEU A 554 5.22 6.14 -58.81
N TYR A 555 5.49 6.84 -59.91
CA TYR A 555 6.67 7.70 -60.07
C TYR A 555 6.39 9.19 -59.88
N GLN A 556 5.13 9.59 -59.75
CA GLN A 556 4.76 10.99 -59.48
C GLN A 556 5.04 11.33 -58.01
N SER A 557 5.78 12.42 -57.76
CA SER A 557 6.11 12.90 -56.43
C SER A 557 4.83 13.27 -55.66
N ALA A 558 4.72 12.82 -54.43
CA ALA A 558 3.56 13.02 -53.57
C ALA A 558 3.30 14.51 -53.18
N THR A 559 4.19 15.41 -53.58
CA THR A 559 4.18 16.85 -53.25
C THR A 559 3.37 17.70 -54.22
N ASP A 560 3.09 17.20 -55.44
CA ASP A 560 2.54 18.01 -56.53
C ASP A 560 1.04 17.81 -56.83
N GLU A 561 0.35 16.91 -56.12
CA GLU A 561 -1.02 16.56 -56.46
C GLU A 561 -2.04 16.81 -55.33
N SER A 562 -3.11 17.57 -55.65
CA SER A 562 -4.21 17.75 -54.71
C SER A 562 -4.93 16.43 -54.40
N ARG A 563 -5.47 16.28 -53.20
CA ARG A 563 -6.24 15.08 -52.79
C ARG A 563 -7.41 14.76 -53.71
N ASP A 564 -8.01 15.77 -54.31
CA ASP A 564 -9.16 15.60 -55.20
C ASP A 564 -8.74 15.11 -56.58
N SER A 565 -7.63 15.59 -57.13
CA SER A 565 -7.03 15.07 -58.38
C SER A 565 -6.66 13.59 -58.26
N ARG A 566 -6.05 13.20 -57.16
CA ARG A 566 -5.71 11.80 -56.88
C ARG A 566 -6.96 10.90 -56.78
N ARG A 567 -8.02 11.35 -56.15
CA ARG A 567 -9.29 10.61 -56.07
C ARG A 567 -9.95 10.45 -57.43
N GLN A 568 -9.87 11.48 -58.28
CA GLN A 568 -10.41 11.45 -59.61
C GLN A 568 -9.66 10.42 -60.51
N LYS A 569 -8.33 10.40 -60.45
CA LYS A 569 -7.50 9.38 -61.14
C LYS A 569 -7.80 7.97 -60.66
N GLU A 570 -7.91 7.76 -59.33
CA GLU A 570 -8.26 6.44 -58.78
C GLU A 570 -9.65 5.96 -59.22
N ARG A 571 -10.62 6.89 -59.40
CA ARG A 571 -11.96 6.58 -59.95
C ARG A 571 -11.84 6.16 -61.41
N ALA A 572 -11.12 6.91 -62.25
CA ALA A 572 -10.90 6.60 -63.63
C ALA A 572 -10.24 5.21 -63.81
N MET A 573 -9.23 4.88 -62.98
CA MET A 573 -8.60 3.55 -63.00
C MET A 573 -9.60 2.44 -62.62
N LYS A 574 -10.52 2.68 -61.68
CA LYS A 574 -11.57 1.69 -61.34
C LYS A 574 -12.54 1.46 -62.46
N ASP A 575 -12.94 2.51 -63.17
CA ASP A 575 -13.86 2.43 -64.29
C ASP A 575 -13.20 1.67 -65.48
N THR A 576 -11.91 1.93 -65.74
CA THR A 576 -11.11 1.20 -66.74
C THR A 576 -10.96 -0.28 -66.36
N LEU A 577 -10.75 -0.60 -65.09
CA LEU A 577 -10.70 -1.99 -64.61
C LEU A 577 -12.06 -2.69 -64.78
N ALA A 578 -13.16 -2.02 -64.51
CA ALA A 578 -14.51 -2.56 -64.69
C ALA A 578 -14.79 -2.84 -66.18
N ALA A 579 -14.37 -1.93 -67.10
CA ALA A 579 -14.47 -2.10 -68.53
C ALA A 579 -13.61 -3.29 -69.03
N LEU A 580 -12.37 -3.41 -68.54
CA LEU A 580 -11.48 -4.54 -68.83
C LEU A 580 -12.10 -5.87 -68.43
N LYS A 581 -12.65 -5.94 -67.19
CA LYS A 581 -13.31 -7.14 -66.69
C LYS A 581 -14.52 -7.53 -67.48
N LYS A 582 -15.32 -6.56 -67.99
CA LYS A 582 -16.47 -6.80 -68.83
C LYS A 582 -16.06 -7.33 -70.20
N ASP A 583 -15.06 -6.75 -70.85
CA ASP A 583 -14.56 -7.13 -72.19
C ASP A 583 -13.95 -8.54 -72.17
N LEU A 584 -13.11 -8.86 -71.20
CA LEU A 584 -12.51 -10.21 -71.06
C LEU A 584 -13.58 -11.29 -70.79
N LYS A 585 -14.65 -10.96 -70.02
CA LYS A 585 -15.77 -11.89 -69.80
C LYS A 585 -16.55 -12.15 -71.12
N GLN A 586 -16.83 -11.11 -71.85
CA GLN A 586 -17.54 -11.24 -73.14
C GLN A 586 -16.76 -12.03 -74.19
N THR A 587 -15.43 -11.85 -74.24
CA THR A 587 -14.54 -12.60 -75.16
C THR A 587 -14.38 -14.07 -74.77
N LYS A 588 -14.49 -14.39 -73.44
CA LYS A 588 -14.43 -15.78 -72.96
C LYS A 588 -15.72 -16.56 -73.20
N ALA A 589 -16.83 -15.84 -73.41
CA ALA A 589 -18.17 -16.43 -73.63
C ALA A 589 -18.49 -16.63 -75.12
N LYS A 590 -17.69 -16.08 -76.05
CA LYS A 590 -17.66 -16.36 -77.46
C LYS A 590 -16.59 -17.44 -77.75
#